data_d3af9576c559a0bdceaedcb0f059d4ea
#
_entry.id   d3af9576c559a0bdceaedcb0f059d4ea
#
_cell.length_a   1.000
_cell.length_b   1.000
_cell.length_c   1.000
_cell.angle_alpha   90.00
_cell.angle_beta   90.00
_cell.angle_gamma   90.00
#
_symmetry.space_group_name_H-M   'P 1'
#
loop_
_entity.id
_entity.type
_entity.pdbx_description
1 polymer ?
#
loop_
_entity_poly.entity_id
_entity_poly.type
_entity_poly.pdbx_seq_one_letter_code
_entity_poly.pdbx_strand_id
1 'polypeptide(L)'
;MREATVTRKTKETNITVSVNLDDGKSTIDVPSGFLTHMLESFVRHSGIGISVKAKGDTQVDLHHTVEDIGIVLGQALGKAFGDKKGITRYGFAKIPMDEALVEAALDISGRPYFSLHGEDAFHGSAGDLVLELVPEFFRALVFQSGITLHMTVCASGNKHHLVEACFKSFARAMKDAITITGSDIPSTKDIL
;
A
#
# COMPACT_ATOMS: atom_id res chain seq x y z
N MET A 1 -20.87 -2.16 -3.60
CA MET A 1 -19.85 -1.51 -2.72
C MET A 1 -18.51 -2.13 -3.04
N ARG A 2 -17.48 -1.30 -3.20
CA ARG A 2 -16.11 -1.76 -3.48
C ARG A 2 -15.39 -1.95 -2.15
N GLU A 3 -15.74 -3.04 -1.46
CA GLU A 3 -15.22 -3.34 -0.13
C GLU A 3 -14.88 -4.83 0.03
N ALA A 4 -13.96 -5.15 0.90
CA ALA A 4 -13.59 -6.52 1.24
C ALA A 4 -12.95 -6.61 2.61
N THR A 5 -13.13 -7.75 3.27
CA THR A 5 -12.44 -8.11 4.51
C THR A 5 -11.69 -9.41 4.30
N VAL A 6 -10.45 -9.44 4.76
CA VAL A 6 -9.57 -10.62 4.72
C VAL A 6 -8.96 -10.85 6.08
N THR A 7 -8.93 -12.11 6.51
CA THR A 7 -8.22 -12.56 7.72
C THR A 7 -7.20 -13.63 7.35
N ARG A 8 -5.99 -13.47 7.84
CA ARG A 8 -4.90 -14.44 7.75
C ARG A 8 -4.40 -14.77 9.15
N LYS A 9 -4.31 -16.04 9.46
CA LYS A 9 -3.76 -16.53 10.73
C LYS A 9 -2.71 -17.59 10.45
N THR A 10 -1.52 -17.39 10.99
CA THR A 10 -0.38 -18.32 10.96
C THR A 10 0.00 -18.72 12.39
N LYS A 11 1.14 -19.34 12.57
CA LYS A 11 1.74 -19.55 13.90
C LYS A 11 2.38 -18.27 14.47
N GLU A 12 2.75 -17.34 13.59
CA GLU A 12 3.53 -16.14 13.88
C GLU A 12 2.64 -14.89 13.97
N THR A 13 1.57 -14.83 13.14
CA THR A 13 0.73 -13.64 13.02
C THR A 13 -0.76 -13.97 13.03
N ASN A 14 -1.58 -12.98 13.40
CA ASN A 14 -3.03 -13.00 13.25
C ASN A 14 -3.49 -11.62 12.82
N ILE A 15 -3.87 -11.48 11.54
CA ILE A 15 -4.13 -10.21 10.90
C ILE A 15 -5.49 -10.22 10.22
N THR A 16 -6.26 -9.17 10.46
CA THR A 16 -7.52 -8.89 9.77
C THR A 16 -7.46 -7.50 9.17
N VAL A 17 -7.76 -7.39 7.89
CA VAL A 17 -7.85 -6.11 7.18
C VAL A 17 -9.19 -6.02 6.48
N SER A 18 -9.87 -4.88 6.68
CA SER A 18 -11.04 -4.48 5.89
C SER A 18 -10.68 -3.26 5.05
N VAL A 19 -11.08 -3.25 3.80
CA VAL A 19 -10.88 -2.15 2.84
C VAL A 19 -12.22 -1.69 2.32
N ASN A 20 -12.42 -0.37 2.20
CA ASN A 20 -13.53 0.24 1.48
C ASN A 20 -12.96 1.34 0.57
N LEU A 21 -13.09 1.17 -0.75
CA LEU A 21 -12.53 2.10 -1.73
C LEU A 21 -13.30 3.44 -1.81
N ASP A 22 -14.49 3.50 -1.24
CA ASP A 22 -15.44 4.61 -1.37
C ASP A 22 -15.67 5.38 -0.05
N ASP A 23 -15.11 4.92 1.09
CA ASP A 23 -15.25 5.56 2.41
C ASP A 23 -13.90 5.57 3.15
N GLY A 24 -13.33 6.75 3.32
CA GLY A 24 -12.01 6.98 3.92
C GLY A 24 -11.93 6.86 5.45
N LYS A 25 -12.81 6.07 6.10
CA LYS A 25 -12.69 5.79 7.55
C LYS A 25 -11.60 4.77 7.83
N SER A 26 -10.90 4.95 8.95
CA SER A 26 -9.83 4.03 9.36
C SER A 26 -9.88 3.68 10.84
N THR A 27 -9.39 2.48 11.14
CA THR A 27 -9.05 2.02 12.49
C THR A 27 -7.80 1.17 12.38
N ILE A 28 -6.67 1.66 12.90
CA ILE A 28 -5.38 1.00 12.76
C ILE A 28 -4.91 0.53 14.14
N ASP A 29 -4.89 -0.79 14.34
CA ASP A 29 -4.41 -1.46 15.56
C ASP A 29 -3.29 -2.43 15.16
N VAL A 30 -2.06 -1.90 15.09
CA VAL A 30 -0.85 -2.64 14.73
C VAL A 30 0.26 -2.36 15.75
N PRO A 31 1.20 -3.29 15.97
CA PRO A 31 2.21 -3.19 17.03
C PRO A 31 3.41 -2.28 16.67
N SER A 32 3.26 -1.38 15.71
CA SER A 32 4.27 -0.38 15.33
C SER A 32 3.62 0.99 15.23
N GLY A 33 4.10 1.95 16.00
CA GLY A 33 3.61 3.32 15.98
C GLY A 33 3.93 4.03 14.66
N PHE A 34 5.11 3.77 14.10
CA PHE A 34 5.51 4.35 12.83
C PHE A 34 4.69 3.79 11.66
N LEU A 35 4.47 2.46 11.61
CA LEU A 35 3.62 1.86 10.58
C LEU A 35 2.17 2.32 10.70
N THR A 36 1.65 2.48 11.95
CA THR A 36 0.33 3.09 12.18
C THR A 36 0.22 4.44 11.48
N HIS A 37 1.18 5.34 11.72
CA HIS A 37 1.22 6.65 11.09
C HIS A 37 1.28 6.58 9.56
N MET A 38 2.05 5.65 8.99
CA MET A 38 2.13 5.44 7.53
C MET A 38 0.80 4.98 6.93
N LEU A 39 0.11 4.06 7.59
CA LEU A 39 -1.20 3.56 7.15
C LEU A 39 -2.29 4.65 7.27
N GLU A 40 -2.26 5.46 8.34
CA GLU A 40 -3.15 6.62 8.47
C GLU A 40 -2.89 7.67 7.39
N SER A 41 -1.62 7.92 7.05
CA SER A 41 -1.21 8.79 5.94
C SER A 41 -1.75 8.26 4.61
N PHE A 42 -1.64 6.92 4.36
CA PHE A 42 -2.24 6.29 3.18
C PHE A 42 -3.76 6.56 3.10
N VAL A 43 -4.52 6.31 4.17
CA VAL A 43 -5.96 6.58 4.22
C VAL A 43 -6.26 8.03 3.90
N ARG A 44 -5.57 8.96 4.57
CA ARG A 44 -5.80 10.40 4.40
C ARG A 44 -5.59 10.87 2.97
N HIS A 45 -4.57 10.35 2.28
CA HIS A 45 -4.20 10.81 0.94
C HIS A 45 -4.88 10.04 -0.19
N SER A 46 -5.23 8.77 0.02
CA SER A 46 -5.97 7.97 -0.97
C SER A 46 -7.48 8.18 -0.90
N GLY A 47 -8.03 8.47 0.28
CA GLY A 47 -9.46 8.44 0.54
C GLY A 47 -10.02 7.00 0.68
N ILE A 48 -9.16 5.97 0.62
CA ILE A 48 -9.53 4.57 0.84
C ILE A 48 -9.61 4.32 2.33
N GLY A 49 -10.74 3.83 2.82
CA GLY A 49 -10.88 3.38 4.20
C GLY A 49 -10.20 2.05 4.43
N ILE A 50 -9.39 1.95 5.49
CA ILE A 50 -8.84 0.68 5.94
C ILE A 50 -9.03 0.50 7.44
N SER A 51 -9.41 -0.73 7.84
CA SER A 51 -9.37 -1.16 9.23
C SER A 51 -8.38 -2.31 9.32
N VAL A 52 -7.36 -2.15 10.16
CA VAL A 52 -6.31 -3.16 10.36
C VAL A 52 -6.27 -3.54 11.83
N LYS A 53 -6.34 -4.84 12.09
CA LYS A 53 -6.05 -5.42 13.39
C LYS A 53 -4.99 -6.49 13.22
N ALA A 54 -3.79 -6.24 13.77
CA ALA A 54 -2.64 -7.10 13.61
C ALA A 54 -2.01 -7.46 14.96
N LYS A 55 -1.73 -8.74 15.14
CA LYS A 55 -0.88 -9.28 16.22
C LYS A 55 0.16 -10.17 15.58
N GLY A 56 1.41 -10.04 16.00
CA GLY A 56 2.51 -10.87 15.54
C GLY A 56 3.52 -11.15 16.63
N ASP A 57 4.52 -11.93 16.30
CA ASP A 57 5.62 -12.37 17.16
C ASP A 57 6.71 -11.29 17.32
N THR A 58 6.31 -10.09 17.73
CA THR A 58 7.17 -8.89 17.86
C THR A 58 8.35 -9.07 18.83
N GLN A 59 8.37 -10.13 19.62
CA GLN A 59 9.53 -10.52 20.42
C GLN A 59 10.71 -11.05 19.58
N VAL A 60 10.46 -11.43 18.32
CA VAL A 60 11.48 -11.75 17.32
C VAL A 60 11.93 -10.44 16.65
N ASP A 61 11.06 -9.87 15.85
CA ASP A 61 11.13 -8.55 15.25
C ASP A 61 9.77 -8.16 14.64
N LEU A 62 9.74 -7.13 13.78
CA LEU A 62 8.52 -6.71 13.09
C LEU A 62 8.38 -7.31 11.68
N HIS A 63 9.31 -8.14 11.21
CA HIS A 63 9.36 -8.62 9.82
C HIS A 63 8.08 -9.34 9.42
N HIS A 64 7.77 -10.44 10.12
CA HIS A 64 6.58 -11.26 9.81
C HIS A 64 5.29 -10.43 9.88
N THR A 65 5.21 -9.52 10.85
CA THR A 65 4.02 -8.68 11.04
C THR A 65 3.83 -7.69 9.89
N VAL A 66 4.89 -7.00 9.48
CA VAL A 66 4.86 -5.98 8.41
C VAL A 66 4.58 -6.63 7.06
N GLU A 67 5.27 -7.73 6.74
CA GLU A 67 5.05 -8.50 5.51
C GLU A 67 3.62 -9.02 5.44
N ASP A 68 3.13 -9.68 6.50
CA ASP A 68 1.79 -10.24 6.54
C ASP A 68 0.68 -9.16 6.50
N ILE A 69 0.91 -7.95 7.05
CA ILE A 69 0.01 -6.81 6.86
C ILE A 69 -0.03 -6.43 5.37
N GLY A 70 1.11 -6.36 4.69
CA GLY A 70 1.20 -6.14 3.24
C GLY A 70 0.43 -7.20 2.45
N ILE A 71 0.60 -8.49 2.78
CA ILE A 71 -0.14 -9.60 2.17
C ILE A 71 -1.65 -9.41 2.32
N VAL A 72 -2.13 -9.22 3.55
CA VAL A 72 -3.58 -9.17 3.83
C VAL A 72 -4.22 -7.91 3.26
N LEU A 73 -3.53 -6.77 3.32
CA LEU A 73 -3.99 -5.52 2.70
C LEU A 73 -4.04 -5.66 1.17
N GLY A 74 -3.03 -6.27 0.56
CA GLY A 74 -3.01 -6.56 -0.88
C GLY A 74 -4.19 -7.44 -1.30
N GLN A 75 -4.46 -8.53 -0.56
CA GLN A 75 -5.60 -9.41 -0.83
C GLN A 75 -6.95 -8.69 -0.68
N ALA A 76 -7.09 -7.82 0.34
CA ALA A 76 -8.31 -7.05 0.54
C ALA A 76 -8.52 -6.02 -0.58
N LEU A 77 -7.47 -5.31 -1.00
CA LEU A 77 -7.50 -4.39 -2.16
C LEU A 77 -7.88 -5.13 -3.45
N GLY A 78 -7.22 -6.24 -3.76
CA GLY A 78 -7.50 -7.04 -4.95
C GLY A 78 -8.95 -7.49 -5.03
N LYS A 79 -9.55 -7.92 -3.89
CA LYS A 79 -10.97 -8.25 -3.81
C LYS A 79 -11.88 -7.03 -3.95
N ALA A 80 -11.52 -5.89 -3.33
CA ALA A 80 -12.30 -4.67 -3.38
C ALA A 80 -12.32 -4.02 -4.78
N PHE A 81 -11.30 -4.24 -5.63
CA PHE A 81 -11.29 -3.80 -7.03
C PHE A 81 -12.43 -4.43 -7.85
N GLY A 82 -12.92 -5.60 -7.45
CA GLY A 82 -14.03 -6.28 -8.13
C GLY A 82 -13.73 -6.56 -9.60
N ASP A 83 -14.70 -6.26 -10.48
CA ASP A 83 -14.59 -6.42 -11.92
C ASP A 83 -13.82 -5.29 -12.64
N LYS A 84 -13.37 -4.29 -11.88
CA LYS A 84 -12.59 -3.14 -12.37
C LYS A 84 -13.28 -2.29 -13.44
N LYS A 85 -14.60 -2.37 -13.55
CA LYS A 85 -15.36 -1.56 -14.50
C LYS A 85 -15.33 -0.09 -14.14
N GLY A 86 -15.16 0.73 -15.16
CA GLY A 86 -15.24 2.19 -15.07
C GLY A 86 -14.10 2.87 -14.31
N ILE A 87 -13.11 2.14 -13.77
CA ILE A 87 -11.98 2.76 -13.08
C ILE A 87 -11.06 3.49 -14.06
N THR A 88 -10.31 4.47 -13.59
CA THR A 88 -9.23 5.12 -14.36
C THR A 88 -8.10 4.14 -14.69
N ARG A 89 -7.89 3.13 -13.84
CA ARG A 89 -6.91 2.06 -13.96
C ARG A 89 -5.48 2.49 -13.68
N TYR A 90 -5.02 3.59 -14.26
CA TYR A 90 -3.67 4.11 -14.07
C TYR A 90 -3.66 5.24 -13.05
N GLY A 91 -2.61 5.29 -12.25
CA GLY A 91 -2.36 6.39 -11.34
C GLY A 91 -0.90 6.75 -11.30
N PHE A 92 -0.62 8.03 -11.12
CA PHE A 92 0.73 8.57 -11.02
C PHE A 92 0.77 9.69 -10.00
N ALA A 93 1.80 9.69 -9.14
CA ALA A 93 2.06 10.80 -8.25
C ALA A 93 3.55 10.95 -7.96
N LYS A 94 4.02 12.18 -7.90
CA LYS A 94 5.35 12.55 -7.46
C LYS A 94 5.22 13.49 -6.27
N ILE A 95 5.61 13.03 -5.10
CA ILE A 95 5.32 13.68 -3.82
C ILE A 95 6.62 14.11 -3.16
N PRO A 96 6.78 15.41 -2.89
CA PRO A 96 7.85 15.94 -2.06
C PRO A 96 7.47 15.86 -0.58
N MET A 97 8.45 15.65 0.27
CA MET A 97 8.39 15.90 1.71
C MET A 97 9.73 16.48 2.13
N ASP A 98 9.79 17.80 2.22
CA ASP A 98 11.00 18.59 2.39
C ASP A 98 12.09 18.16 1.38
N GLU A 99 13.19 17.56 1.83
CA GLU A 99 14.29 17.10 1.00
C GLU A 99 14.05 15.72 0.34
N ALA A 100 13.01 15.00 0.76
CA ALA A 100 12.64 13.73 0.13
C ALA A 100 11.69 13.94 -1.05
N LEU A 101 11.86 13.16 -2.10
CA LEU A 101 11.01 13.18 -3.29
C LEU A 101 10.83 11.77 -3.82
N VAL A 102 9.58 11.28 -3.84
CA VAL A 102 9.25 9.93 -4.32
C VAL A 102 8.18 9.99 -5.40
N GLU A 103 8.37 9.18 -6.42
CA GLU A 103 7.45 8.98 -7.54
C GLU A 103 6.85 7.58 -7.46
N ALA A 104 5.53 7.46 -7.71
CA ALA A 104 4.81 6.19 -7.84
C ALA A 104 3.98 6.19 -9.13
N ALA A 105 4.17 5.17 -9.97
CA ALA A 105 3.35 4.88 -11.15
C ALA A 105 2.67 3.51 -10.97
N LEU A 106 1.36 3.45 -11.15
CA LEU A 106 0.52 2.31 -10.80
C LEU A 106 -0.42 1.92 -11.95
N ASP A 107 -0.58 0.62 -12.18
CA ASP A 107 -1.58 0.01 -13.07
C ASP A 107 -2.36 -1.09 -12.34
N ILE A 108 -3.69 -0.96 -12.23
CA ILE A 108 -4.57 -2.02 -11.71
C ILE A 108 -4.81 -3.05 -12.82
N SER A 109 -3.75 -3.77 -13.18
CA SER A 109 -3.67 -4.61 -14.37
C SER A 109 -4.10 -6.07 -14.18
N GLY A 110 -4.24 -6.55 -12.94
CA GLY A 110 -4.33 -7.97 -12.64
C GLY A 110 -3.01 -8.75 -12.79
N ARG A 111 -1.90 -8.06 -13.13
CA ARG A 111 -0.56 -8.63 -13.32
C ARG A 111 0.39 -8.02 -12.29
N PRO A 112 0.68 -8.73 -11.19
CA PRO A 112 1.52 -8.18 -10.13
C PRO A 112 2.96 -7.98 -10.60
N TYR A 113 3.48 -6.78 -10.40
CA TYR A 113 4.87 -6.45 -10.63
C TYR A 113 5.30 -5.29 -9.74
N PHE A 114 6.39 -5.44 -9.02
CA PHE A 114 6.96 -4.40 -8.17
C PHE A 114 8.38 -4.05 -8.62
N SER A 115 8.62 -2.77 -8.83
CA SER A 115 9.95 -2.21 -9.10
C SER A 115 10.20 -1.04 -8.17
N LEU A 116 11.33 -1.07 -7.47
CA LEU A 116 11.80 0.01 -6.62
C LEU A 116 13.17 0.48 -7.11
N HIS A 117 13.28 1.75 -7.50
CA HIS A 117 14.55 2.40 -7.81
C HIS A 117 14.99 3.26 -6.63
N GLY A 118 16.24 3.14 -6.22
CA GLY A 118 16.79 3.79 -5.03
C GLY A 118 16.59 2.98 -3.75
N GLU A 119 16.59 1.66 -3.85
CA GLU A 119 16.43 0.72 -2.72
C GLU A 119 17.50 0.93 -1.64
N ASP A 120 18.72 1.35 -2.03
CA ASP A 120 19.82 1.67 -1.10
C ASP A 120 19.46 2.78 -0.08
N ALA A 121 18.41 3.56 -0.34
CA ALA A 121 17.93 4.57 0.62
C ALA A 121 17.26 3.94 1.85
N PHE A 122 16.79 2.69 1.77
CA PHE A 122 16.02 2.02 2.83
C PHE A 122 16.93 1.23 3.78
N HIS A 123 17.80 1.91 4.49
CA HIS A 123 18.66 1.35 5.55
C HIS A 123 18.50 2.12 6.86
N GLY A 124 18.71 1.44 7.99
CA GLY A 124 18.51 2.00 9.32
C GLY A 124 17.05 1.96 9.76
N SER A 125 16.59 2.93 10.55
CA SER A 125 15.25 2.93 11.12
C SER A 125 14.61 4.30 11.13
N ALA A 126 13.26 4.33 11.14
CA ALA A 126 12.46 5.49 11.46
C ALA A 126 11.43 5.08 12.52
N GLY A 127 11.45 5.76 13.68
CA GLY A 127 10.68 5.34 14.84
C GLY A 127 11.07 3.91 15.26
N ASP A 128 10.08 3.06 15.37
CA ASP A 128 10.19 1.64 15.73
C ASP A 128 10.30 0.69 14.52
N LEU A 129 10.36 1.23 13.29
CA LEU A 129 10.40 0.44 12.05
C LEU A 129 11.79 0.42 11.42
N VAL A 130 12.32 -0.77 11.17
CA VAL A 130 13.51 -1.00 10.34
C VAL A 130 13.13 -0.77 8.88
N LEU A 131 13.91 0.03 8.15
CA LEU A 131 13.48 0.54 6.84
C LEU A 131 13.53 -0.49 5.72
N GLU A 132 14.32 -1.52 5.85
CA GLU A 132 14.36 -2.67 4.94
C GLU A 132 12.99 -3.39 4.84
N LEU A 133 12.12 -3.20 5.85
CA LEU A 133 10.76 -3.75 5.84
C LEU A 133 9.78 -2.96 4.95
N VAL A 134 10.12 -1.74 4.56
CA VAL A 134 9.24 -0.91 3.70
C VAL A 134 9.15 -1.49 2.28
N PRO A 135 10.25 -1.83 1.59
CA PRO A 135 10.20 -2.56 0.32
C PRO A 135 9.46 -3.90 0.43
N GLU A 136 9.65 -4.66 1.52
CA GLU A 136 8.96 -5.94 1.72
C GLU A 136 7.45 -5.76 1.87
N PHE A 137 7.00 -4.74 2.62
CA PHE A 137 5.58 -4.38 2.72
C PHE A 137 4.97 -4.10 1.35
N PHE A 138 5.61 -3.24 0.53
CA PHE A 138 5.09 -2.91 -0.80
C PHE A 138 5.14 -4.10 -1.75
N ARG A 139 6.19 -4.91 -1.70
CA ARG A 139 6.31 -6.14 -2.48
C ARG A 139 5.14 -7.09 -2.18
N ALA A 140 4.92 -7.38 -0.90
CA ALA A 140 3.83 -8.24 -0.45
C ALA A 140 2.45 -7.72 -0.89
N LEU A 141 2.19 -6.42 -0.68
CA LEU A 141 0.95 -5.77 -1.07
C LEU A 141 0.70 -5.85 -2.58
N VAL A 142 1.70 -5.53 -3.39
CA VAL A 142 1.62 -5.53 -4.86
C VAL A 142 1.31 -6.92 -5.40
N PHE A 143 2.05 -7.94 -4.95
CA PHE A 143 1.86 -9.31 -5.43
C PHE A 143 0.48 -9.87 -5.07
N GLN A 144 -0.07 -9.49 -3.92
CA GLN A 144 -1.37 -9.98 -3.46
C GLN A 144 -2.56 -9.19 -4.03
N SER A 145 -2.37 -7.92 -4.38
CA SER A 145 -3.42 -7.09 -4.97
C SER A 145 -3.56 -7.25 -6.49
N GLY A 146 -2.54 -7.79 -7.15
CA GLY A 146 -2.49 -7.92 -8.61
C GLY A 146 -2.22 -6.61 -9.34
N ILE A 147 -1.64 -5.62 -8.68
CA ILE A 147 -1.26 -4.36 -9.32
C ILE A 147 0.17 -4.41 -9.88
N THR A 148 0.46 -3.55 -10.84
CA THR A 148 1.83 -3.18 -11.20
C THR A 148 2.17 -1.88 -10.49
N LEU A 149 3.28 -1.80 -9.78
CA LEU A 149 3.76 -0.60 -9.09
C LEU A 149 5.24 -0.38 -9.38
N HIS A 150 5.56 0.79 -9.93
CA HIS A 150 6.92 1.31 -9.99
C HIS A 150 7.05 2.46 -9.00
N MET A 151 8.06 2.39 -8.13
CA MET A 151 8.43 3.46 -7.21
C MET A 151 9.86 3.91 -7.50
N THR A 152 10.10 5.22 -7.48
CA THR A 152 11.43 5.80 -7.66
C THR A 152 11.70 6.81 -6.55
N VAL A 153 12.74 6.58 -5.78
CA VAL A 153 13.31 7.57 -4.85
C VAL A 153 14.14 8.55 -5.68
N CYS A 154 13.59 9.72 -5.94
CA CYS A 154 14.26 10.78 -6.71
C CYS A 154 15.24 11.58 -5.84
N ALA A 155 14.91 11.75 -4.56
CA ALA A 155 15.76 12.38 -3.54
C ALA A 155 15.39 11.83 -2.17
N SER A 156 16.37 11.73 -1.27
CA SER A 156 16.16 11.29 0.11
C SER A 156 17.14 12.00 1.05
N GLY A 157 16.78 12.05 2.33
CA GLY A 157 17.60 12.59 3.41
C GLY A 157 17.10 12.02 4.73
N ASN A 158 16.14 12.68 5.36
CA ASN A 158 15.49 12.17 6.56
C ASN A 158 14.71 10.89 6.26
N LYS A 159 14.94 9.85 7.03
CA LYS A 159 14.33 8.51 6.82
C LYS A 159 12.81 8.50 7.01
N HIS A 160 12.30 9.28 7.96
CA HIS A 160 10.86 9.47 8.16
C HIS A 160 10.23 10.10 6.91
N HIS A 161 10.81 11.19 6.40
CA HIS A 161 10.31 11.90 5.21
C HIS A 161 10.32 10.99 3.98
N LEU A 162 11.38 10.18 3.80
CA LEU A 162 11.46 9.21 2.71
C LEU A 162 10.27 8.24 2.73
N VAL A 163 10.05 7.57 3.87
CA VAL A 163 9.00 6.54 3.96
C VAL A 163 7.62 7.16 3.82
N GLU A 164 7.38 8.30 4.46
CA GLU A 164 6.10 8.99 4.35
C GLU A 164 5.83 9.47 2.92
N ALA A 165 6.84 9.94 2.18
CA ALA A 165 6.71 10.28 0.76
C ALA A 165 6.37 9.04 -0.10
N CYS A 166 6.88 7.83 0.25
CA CYS A 166 6.49 6.58 -0.42
C CYS A 166 5.01 6.27 -0.20
N PHE A 167 4.53 6.30 1.04
CA PHE A 167 3.12 6.03 1.33
C PHE A 167 2.19 7.07 0.73
N LYS A 168 2.56 8.36 0.72
CA LYS A 168 1.78 9.44 0.11
C LYS A 168 1.74 9.34 -1.41
N SER A 169 2.87 9.04 -2.07
CA SER A 169 2.91 8.89 -3.54
C SER A 169 2.07 7.70 -3.99
N PHE A 170 2.21 6.56 -3.31
CA PHE A 170 1.37 5.39 -3.54
C PHE A 170 -0.12 5.70 -3.30
N ALA A 171 -0.47 6.36 -2.20
CA ALA A 171 -1.83 6.73 -1.86
C ALA A 171 -2.48 7.61 -2.94
N ARG A 172 -1.75 8.62 -3.43
CA ARG A 172 -2.24 9.53 -4.48
C ARG A 172 -2.40 8.82 -5.82
N ALA A 173 -1.42 8.00 -6.21
CA ALA A 173 -1.53 7.17 -7.41
C ALA A 173 -2.71 6.18 -7.32
N MET A 174 -2.91 5.55 -6.16
CA MET A 174 -4.04 4.65 -5.93
C MET A 174 -5.38 5.38 -6.03
N LYS A 175 -5.50 6.58 -5.44
CA LYS A 175 -6.70 7.42 -5.54
C LYS A 175 -7.10 7.67 -6.99
N ASP A 176 -6.15 8.05 -7.82
CA ASP A 176 -6.41 8.32 -9.23
C ASP A 176 -6.82 7.04 -9.96
N ALA A 177 -6.10 5.93 -9.73
CA ALA A 177 -6.36 4.66 -10.40
C ALA A 177 -7.74 4.06 -10.12
N ILE A 178 -8.27 4.20 -8.87
CA ILE A 178 -9.58 3.66 -8.48
C ILE A 178 -10.76 4.57 -8.81
N THR A 179 -10.52 5.80 -9.26
CA THR A 179 -11.58 6.77 -9.57
C THR A 179 -12.46 6.23 -10.70
N ILE A 180 -13.78 6.26 -10.49
CA ILE A 180 -14.75 5.85 -11.52
C ILE A 180 -14.94 7.00 -12.50
N THR A 181 -14.62 6.76 -13.76
CA THR A 181 -14.71 7.73 -14.87
C THR A 181 -15.54 7.22 -16.05
N GLY A 182 -15.98 5.97 -15.99
CA GLY A 182 -16.75 5.34 -17.08
C GLY A 182 -17.57 4.14 -16.61
N SER A 183 -18.00 3.32 -17.54
CA SER A 183 -18.80 2.09 -17.29
C SER A 183 -18.13 0.81 -17.79
N ASP A 184 -17.13 0.95 -18.67
CA ASP A 184 -16.51 -0.18 -19.34
C ASP A 184 -15.19 -0.59 -18.65
N ILE A 185 -14.73 -1.80 -18.94
CA ILE A 185 -13.41 -2.24 -18.50
C ILE A 185 -12.35 -1.46 -19.30
N PRO A 186 -11.43 -0.71 -18.65
CA PRO A 186 -10.44 0.12 -19.36
C PRO A 186 -9.32 -0.74 -19.96
N SER A 187 -9.68 -1.62 -20.89
CA SER A 187 -8.77 -2.55 -21.58
C SER A 187 -9.28 -2.83 -22.99
N THR A 188 -8.40 -2.83 -23.97
CA THR A 188 -8.71 -3.25 -25.34
C THR A 188 -9.02 -4.75 -25.46
N LYS A 189 -8.83 -5.51 -24.39
CA LYS A 189 -9.09 -6.95 -24.30
C LYS A 189 -10.40 -7.27 -23.57
N ASP A 190 -11.11 -6.23 -23.08
CA ASP A 190 -12.33 -6.34 -22.25
C ASP A 190 -12.16 -7.16 -20.97
N ILE A 191 -10.91 -7.38 -20.52
CA ILE A 191 -10.53 -8.03 -19.26
C ILE A 191 -9.29 -7.35 -18.64
N LEU A 192 -9.20 -7.41 -17.28
CA LEU A 192 -8.05 -6.99 -16.46
C LEU A 192 -7.74 -8.02 -15.38
#